data_4f5d0e9f6e068062315db5cb53367fd5
#
_entry.id   4f5d0e9f6e068062315db5cb53367fd5
#
_cell.length_a   1.000
_cell.length_b   1.000
_cell.length_c   1.000
_cell.angle_alpha   90.00
_cell.angle_beta   90.00
_cell.angle_gamma   90.00
#
_symmetry.space_group_name_H-M   'P 1'
#
loop_
_entity.id
_entity.type
_entity.pdbx_description
1 polymer ?
#
loop_
_entity_poly.entity_id
_entity_poly.type
_entity_poly.pdbx_seq_one_letter_code
_entity_poly.pdbx_strand_id
1 'polypeptide(L)'
;RSRAARREFVKLASEHCDVITAVKRSAVLRAAWFMEPAVYAEKLEALNAELAKLPAANWTGKKIVTSGIICDNPKLLQIFDDNNIAIAADDVAQESRAFRVDASEEGDPMMALAQQFADQDYDVLLYDEHSSQNRRGEFVAQLAKDSGAQGVVLFMQQFCDPEEMEYPYLKKALDAADIPHVKLGVDQQMRDFGQASTAIQAFADVL
;
A
#
# COMPACT_ATOMS: atom_id res chain seq x y z
N ARG A 1 -8.87 1.20 -17.63
CA ARG A 1 -9.88 0.31 -17.08
C ARG A 1 -9.34 -0.46 -15.87
N SER A 2 -8.32 -1.31 -16.00
CA SER A 2 -7.75 -2.10 -14.89
C SER A 2 -7.23 -1.23 -13.74
N ARG A 3 -6.57 -0.10 -14.00
CA ARG A 3 -6.08 0.83 -12.97
C ARG A 3 -7.24 1.46 -12.18
N ALA A 4 -8.27 1.93 -12.86
CA ALA A 4 -9.46 2.51 -12.22
C ALA A 4 -10.17 1.46 -11.33
N ALA A 5 -10.33 0.22 -11.83
CA ALA A 5 -10.93 -0.86 -11.05
C ALA A 5 -10.10 -1.20 -9.79
N ARG A 6 -8.76 -1.15 -9.86
CA ARG A 6 -7.89 -1.35 -8.68
C ARG A 6 -7.99 -0.22 -7.66
N ARG A 7 -8.07 1.04 -8.10
CA ARG A 7 -8.30 2.18 -7.19
C ARG A 7 -9.63 2.04 -6.45
N GLU A 8 -10.70 1.69 -7.17
CA GLU A 8 -12.00 1.44 -6.55
C GLU A 8 -11.97 0.25 -5.59
N PHE A 9 -11.30 -0.84 -5.96
CA PHE A 9 -11.13 -2.00 -5.08
C PHE A 9 -10.42 -1.65 -3.77
N VAL A 10 -9.31 -0.88 -3.81
CA VAL A 10 -8.58 -0.47 -2.60
C VAL A 10 -9.49 0.32 -1.65
N LYS A 11 -10.31 1.21 -2.19
CA LYS A 11 -11.31 1.97 -1.42
C LYS A 11 -12.34 1.03 -0.78
N LEU A 12 -12.98 0.19 -1.58
CA LEU A 12 -14.00 -0.76 -1.09
C LEU A 12 -13.42 -1.78 -0.10
N ALA A 13 -12.18 -2.23 -0.29
CA ALA A 13 -11.49 -3.11 0.65
C ALA A 13 -11.29 -2.46 2.02
N SER A 14 -11.00 -1.15 2.06
CA SER A 14 -10.91 -0.39 3.32
C SER A 14 -12.29 -0.17 3.98
N GLU A 15 -13.36 -0.02 3.19
CA GLU A 15 -14.72 0.13 3.68
C GLU A 15 -15.30 -1.19 4.21
N HIS A 16 -14.87 -2.32 3.63
CA HIS A 16 -15.34 -3.68 3.94
C HIS A 16 -14.21 -4.59 4.44
N CYS A 17 -13.38 -4.07 5.33
CA CYS A 17 -12.22 -4.78 5.88
C CYS A 17 -12.59 -5.99 6.77
N ASP A 18 -13.84 -6.13 7.17
CA ASP A 18 -14.41 -7.32 7.78
C ASP A 18 -14.58 -8.49 6.79
N VAL A 19 -14.74 -8.19 5.51
CA VAL A 19 -14.85 -9.16 4.42
C VAL A 19 -13.52 -9.32 3.66
N ILE A 20 -12.86 -8.21 3.36
CA ILE A 20 -11.59 -8.14 2.62
C ILE A 20 -10.44 -7.95 3.60
N THR A 21 -9.92 -9.06 4.11
CA THR A 21 -8.77 -9.07 5.02
C THR A 21 -7.47 -8.68 4.29
N ALA A 22 -6.39 -8.42 5.03
CA ALA A 22 -5.09 -8.08 4.44
C ALA A 22 -4.59 -9.14 3.45
N VAL A 23 -4.75 -10.43 3.80
CA VAL A 23 -4.41 -11.56 2.91
C VAL A 23 -5.23 -11.54 1.63
N LYS A 24 -6.55 -11.37 1.73
CA LYS A 24 -7.45 -11.34 0.56
C LYS A 24 -7.17 -10.14 -0.34
N ARG A 25 -6.95 -8.96 0.27
CA ARG A 25 -6.62 -7.73 -0.44
C ARG A 25 -5.37 -7.91 -1.31
N SER A 26 -4.29 -8.40 -0.73
CA SER A 26 -3.05 -8.68 -1.45
C SER A 26 -3.26 -9.72 -2.56
N ALA A 27 -3.99 -10.81 -2.31
CA ALA A 27 -4.26 -11.83 -3.31
C ALA A 27 -5.00 -11.27 -4.54
N VAL A 28 -5.99 -10.41 -4.33
CA VAL A 28 -6.74 -9.74 -5.42
C VAL A 28 -5.83 -8.81 -6.22
N LEU A 29 -5.03 -7.97 -5.57
CA LEU A 29 -4.11 -7.05 -6.25
C LEU A 29 -3.02 -7.80 -7.02
N ARG A 30 -2.46 -8.87 -6.45
CA ARG A 30 -1.46 -9.72 -7.10
C ARG A 30 -1.99 -10.46 -8.32
N ALA A 31 -3.26 -10.80 -8.37
CA ALA A 31 -3.86 -11.48 -9.52
C ALA A 31 -3.65 -10.71 -10.83
N ALA A 32 -3.46 -9.39 -10.77
CA ALA A 32 -3.15 -8.55 -11.93
C ALA A 32 -1.86 -8.95 -12.66
N TRP A 33 -0.90 -9.58 -11.97
CA TRP A 33 0.38 -10.01 -12.53
C TRP A 33 0.33 -11.37 -13.23
N PHE A 34 -0.76 -12.11 -13.04
CA PHE A 34 -0.92 -13.48 -13.52
C PHE A 34 -2.12 -13.66 -14.46
N MET A 35 -2.86 -12.59 -14.71
CA MET A 35 -4.05 -12.62 -15.56
C MET A 35 -3.87 -11.68 -16.75
N GLU A 36 -4.55 -12.00 -17.84
CA GLU A 36 -4.69 -11.08 -18.96
C GLU A 36 -5.42 -9.82 -18.48
N PRO A 37 -4.91 -8.59 -18.80
CA PRO A 37 -5.39 -7.35 -18.20
C PRO A 37 -6.88 -7.05 -18.38
N ALA A 38 -7.48 -7.41 -19.53
CA ALA A 38 -8.90 -7.19 -19.77
C ALA A 38 -9.76 -8.14 -18.92
N VAL A 39 -9.36 -9.42 -18.82
CA VAL A 39 -10.03 -10.43 -17.98
C VAL A 39 -9.95 -10.06 -16.50
N TYR A 40 -8.77 -9.61 -16.05
CA TYR A 40 -8.61 -9.13 -14.68
C TYR A 40 -9.52 -7.94 -14.38
N ALA A 41 -9.55 -6.96 -15.28
CA ALA A 41 -10.39 -5.78 -15.10
C ALA A 41 -11.87 -6.14 -15.00
N GLU A 42 -12.38 -7.02 -15.86
CA GLU A 42 -13.76 -7.48 -15.83
C GLU A 42 -14.11 -8.17 -14.51
N LYS A 43 -13.27 -9.08 -14.04
CA LYS A 43 -13.48 -9.80 -12.78
C LYS A 43 -13.43 -8.85 -11.59
N LEU A 44 -12.51 -7.88 -11.59
CA LEU A 44 -12.36 -6.93 -10.51
C LEU A 44 -13.53 -5.94 -10.46
N GLU A 45 -14.03 -5.48 -11.61
CA GLU A 45 -15.23 -4.66 -11.69
C GLU A 45 -16.46 -5.39 -11.14
N ALA A 46 -16.59 -6.69 -11.47
CA ALA A 46 -17.67 -7.52 -10.92
C ALA A 46 -17.54 -7.66 -9.39
N LEU A 47 -16.34 -7.89 -8.87
CA LEU A 47 -16.09 -7.94 -7.43
C LEU A 47 -16.41 -6.59 -6.76
N ASN A 48 -15.98 -5.48 -7.33
CA ASN A 48 -16.28 -4.13 -6.82
C ASN A 48 -17.79 -3.88 -6.76
N ALA A 49 -18.51 -4.30 -7.79
CA ALA A 49 -19.98 -4.17 -7.84
C ALA A 49 -20.68 -5.00 -6.74
N GLU A 50 -20.14 -6.15 -6.36
CA GLU A 50 -20.67 -6.93 -5.24
C GLU A 50 -20.28 -6.32 -3.88
N LEU A 51 -19.05 -5.85 -3.71
CA LEU A 51 -18.63 -5.18 -2.48
C LEU A 51 -19.45 -3.91 -2.21
N ALA A 52 -19.72 -3.12 -3.25
CA ALA A 52 -20.52 -1.89 -3.12
C ALA A 52 -21.98 -2.11 -2.67
N LYS A 53 -22.48 -3.35 -2.72
CA LYS A 53 -23.83 -3.71 -2.22
C LYS A 53 -23.82 -4.08 -0.73
N LEU A 54 -22.66 -4.31 -0.16
CA LEU A 54 -22.56 -4.70 1.25
C LEU A 54 -22.89 -3.53 2.16
N PRO A 55 -23.46 -3.77 3.34
CA PRO A 55 -23.60 -2.75 4.35
C PRO A 55 -22.22 -2.28 4.83
N ALA A 56 -22.14 -1.06 5.35
CA ALA A 56 -20.91 -0.54 5.95
C ALA A 56 -20.38 -1.51 7.03
N ALA A 57 -19.08 -1.77 6.99
CA ALA A 57 -18.44 -2.66 7.95
C ALA A 57 -18.55 -2.10 9.37
N ASN A 58 -18.91 -2.95 10.32
CA ASN A 58 -18.83 -2.63 11.75
C ASN A 58 -17.43 -3.02 12.28
N TRP A 59 -16.39 -2.33 11.76
CA TRP A 59 -15.01 -2.62 12.12
C TRP A 59 -14.63 -1.97 13.45
N THR A 60 -14.20 -2.76 14.41
CA THR A 60 -13.76 -2.31 15.73
C THR A 60 -12.25 -2.43 15.93
N GLY A 61 -11.53 -2.99 14.95
CA GLY A 61 -10.08 -3.13 14.96
C GLY A 61 -9.34 -1.86 14.56
N LYS A 62 -8.03 -1.98 14.42
CA LYS A 62 -7.16 -0.90 14.00
C LYS A 62 -7.07 -0.80 12.49
N LYS A 63 -6.81 0.39 11.98
CA LYS A 63 -6.53 0.63 10.56
C LYS A 63 -5.13 1.21 10.39
N ILE A 64 -4.39 0.71 9.40
CA ILE A 64 -3.03 1.16 9.11
C ILE A 64 -2.86 1.51 7.63
N VAL A 65 -1.82 2.30 7.36
CA VAL A 65 -1.23 2.40 6.02
C VAL A 65 -0.01 1.49 5.95
N THR A 66 0.16 0.81 4.83
CA THR A 66 1.40 0.07 4.52
C THR A 66 2.23 0.83 3.49
N SER A 67 3.55 0.81 3.61
CA SER A 67 4.48 1.42 2.66
C SER A 67 5.70 0.51 2.47
N GLY A 68 6.26 0.48 1.27
CA GLY A 68 7.40 -0.38 0.91
C GLY A 68 7.38 -0.77 -0.57
N ILE A 69 8.21 -1.73 -0.94
CA ILE A 69 8.26 -2.25 -2.32
C ILE A 69 7.29 -3.42 -2.50
N ILE A 70 7.39 -4.43 -1.63
CA ILE A 70 6.60 -5.66 -1.70
C ILE A 70 6.06 -6.00 -0.30
N CYS A 71 4.75 -6.24 -0.25
CA CYS A 71 4.06 -6.69 0.96
C CYS A 71 3.05 -7.79 0.58
N ASP A 72 3.54 -8.95 0.18
CA ASP A 72 2.69 -9.98 -0.43
C ASP A 72 2.79 -11.38 0.22
N ASN A 73 3.61 -11.55 1.26
CA ASN A 73 3.72 -12.83 1.94
C ASN A 73 2.45 -13.11 2.76
N PRO A 74 1.67 -14.16 2.43
CA PRO A 74 0.40 -14.43 3.09
C PRO A 74 0.54 -14.68 4.61
N LYS A 75 1.67 -15.26 5.06
CA LYS A 75 1.90 -15.51 6.49
C LYS A 75 2.18 -14.21 7.25
N LEU A 76 2.89 -13.26 6.62
CA LEU A 76 3.11 -11.94 7.20
C LEU A 76 1.81 -11.15 7.27
N LEU A 77 1.03 -11.15 6.19
CA LEU A 77 -0.28 -10.48 6.14
C LEU A 77 -1.30 -11.10 7.10
N GLN A 78 -1.23 -12.43 7.32
CA GLN A 78 -2.09 -13.10 8.30
C GLN A 78 -1.87 -12.57 9.72
N ILE A 79 -0.66 -12.09 10.06
CA ILE A 79 -0.40 -11.49 11.37
C ILE A 79 -1.25 -10.22 11.58
N PHE A 80 -1.51 -9.44 10.53
CA PHE A 80 -2.43 -8.31 10.65
C PHE A 80 -3.86 -8.77 10.91
N ASP A 81 -4.33 -9.75 10.14
CA ASP A 81 -5.67 -10.31 10.30
C ASP A 81 -5.86 -10.89 11.71
N ASP A 82 -4.87 -11.63 12.22
CA ASP A 82 -4.87 -12.24 13.56
C ASP A 82 -4.86 -11.19 14.71
N ASN A 83 -4.32 -10.00 14.45
CA ASN A 83 -4.29 -8.89 15.42
C ASN A 83 -5.41 -7.85 15.19
N ASN A 84 -6.40 -8.17 14.36
CA ASN A 84 -7.53 -7.30 14.05
C ASN A 84 -7.09 -5.94 13.49
N ILE A 85 -6.08 -5.97 12.59
CA ILE A 85 -5.53 -4.80 11.90
C ILE A 85 -5.92 -4.86 10.42
N ALA A 86 -6.58 -3.84 9.92
CA ALA A 86 -6.95 -3.69 8.52
C ALA A 86 -6.02 -2.70 7.79
N ILE A 87 -5.77 -2.95 6.50
CA ILE A 87 -5.05 -2.02 5.64
C ILE A 87 -6.05 -1.02 5.05
N ALA A 88 -6.02 0.23 5.51
CA ALA A 88 -6.88 1.29 5.03
C ALA A 88 -6.43 1.86 3.68
N ALA A 89 -5.12 2.02 3.51
CA ALA A 89 -4.49 2.48 2.28
C ALA A 89 -3.05 1.96 2.21
N ASP A 90 -2.41 2.12 1.08
CA ASP A 90 -1.02 1.71 0.91
C ASP A 90 -0.22 2.66 0.01
N ASP A 91 1.09 2.66 0.22
CA ASP A 91 2.11 3.22 -0.63
C ASP A 91 3.13 2.13 -1.00
N VAL A 92 2.65 0.99 -1.46
CA VAL A 92 3.46 -0.17 -1.84
C VAL A 92 3.68 -0.17 -3.36
N ALA A 93 4.95 -0.34 -3.79
CA ALA A 93 5.30 -0.26 -5.22
C ALA A 93 4.58 -1.33 -6.07
N GLN A 94 4.40 -2.52 -5.52
CA GLN A 94 3.66 -3.62 -6.15
C GLN A 94 2.14 -3.39 -6.18
N GLU A 95 1.62 -2.53 -5.32
CA GLU A 95 0.20 -2.26 -5.15
C GLU A 95 -0.17 -0.85 -5.66
N SER A 96 -0.56 0.07 -4.79
CA SER A 96 -1.14 1.37 -5.21
C SER A 96 -0.19 2.23 -6.05
N ARG A 97 1.12 2.22 -5.82
CA ARG A 97 2.05 2.97 -6.68
C ARG A 97 1.99 2.51 -8.13
N ALA A 98 1.80 1.21 -8.40
CA ALA A 98 1.73 0.67 -9.76
C ALA A 98 0.53 1.18 -10.58
N PHE A 99 -0.52 1.71 -9.94
CA PHE A 99 -1.73 2.17 -10.62
C PHE A 99 -2.26 3.54 -10.16
N ARG A 100 -1.44 4.30 -9.44
CA ARG A 100 -1.78 5.63 -8.91
C ARG A 100 -1.97 6.66 -10.02
N VAL A 101 -1.07 6.69 -10.99
CA VAL A 101 -1.02 7.67 -12.08
C VAL A 101 -1.39 7.01 -13.41
N ASP A 102 -2.32 7.60 -14.15
CA ASP A 102 -2.70 7.14 -15.49
C ASP A 102 -1.88 7.88 -16.57
N ALA A 103 -1.55 7.19 -17.66
CA ALA A 103 -1.03 7.84 -18.85
C ALA A 103 -2.16 8.57 -19.58
N SER A 104 -1.83 9.68 -20.28
CA SER A 104 -2.77 10.32 -21.19
C SER A 104 -3.17 9.37 -22.32
N GLU A 105 -4.44 9.40 -22.68
CA GLU A 105 -4.96 8.68 -23.86
C GLU A 105 -4.82 9.50 -25.15
N GLU A 106 -4.30 10.75 -25.05
CA GLU A 106 -4.13 11.66 -26.17
C GLU A 106 -2.64 11.86 -26.49
N GLY A 107 -2.34 12.12 -27.76
CA GLY A 107 -1.01 12.44 -28.24
C GLY A 107 -0.14 11.22 -28.56
N ASP A 108 1.17 11.38 -28.48
CA ASP A 108 2.14 10.31 -28.72
C ASP A 108 2.18 9.33 -27.53
N PRO A 109 1.95 8.03 -27.74
CA PRO A 109 1.90 7.05 -26.64
C PRO A 109 3.20 6.92 -25.85
N MET A 110 4.36 7.10 -26.49
CA MET A 110 5.66 7.01 -25.80
C MET A 110 5.87 8.21 -24.89
N MET A 111 5.46 9.40 -25.34
CA MET A 111 5.51 10.61 -24.50
C MET A 111 4.52 10.52 -23.35
N ALA A 112 3.31 9.98 -23.57
CA ALA A 112 2.33 9.75 -22.52
C ALA A 112 2.84 8.81 -21.44
N LEU A 113 3.52 7.71 -21.81
CA LEU A 113 4.15 6.78 -20.87
C LEU A 113 5.33 7.43 -20.13
N ALA A 114 6.17 8.19 -20.81
CA ALA A 114 7.28 8.92 -20.18
C ALA A 114 6.76 9.94 -19.15
N GLN A 115 5.70 10.66 -19.49
CA GLN A 115 5.07 11.61 -18.58
C GLN A 115 4.43 10.90 -17.38
N GLN A 116 3.72 9.79 -17.61
CA GLN A 116 3.18 8.97 -16.51
C GLN A 116 4.26 8.55 -15.53
N PHE A 117 5.44 8.17 -16.04
CA PHE A 117 6.58 7.79 -15.19
C PHE A 117 7.12 8.99 -14.41
N ALA A 118 7.26 10.14 -15.05
CA ALA A 118 7.72 11.39 -14.41
C ALA A 118 6.74 11.88 -13.33
N ASP A 119 5.44 11.63 -13.48
CA ASP A 119 4.41 12.06 -12.54
C ASP A 119 4.33 11.20 -11.26
N GLN A 120 5.16 10.16 -11.15
CA GLN A 120 5.26 9.33 -9.94
C GLN A 120 6.19 9.96 -8.87
N ASP A 121 5.91 11.17 -8.49
CA ASP A 121 6.73 12.07 -7.64
C ASP A 121 7.12 11.51 -6.24
N TYR A 122 6.40 10.50 -5.77
CA TYR A 122 6.59 9.98 -4.40
C TYR A 122 7.30 8.64 -4.37
N ASP A 123 7.84 8.20 -5.49
CA ASP A 123 8.64 6.98 -5.54
C ASP A 123 10.11 7.30 -5.21
N VAL A 124 10.72 6.52 -4.34
CA VAL A 124 12.13 6.66 -3.97
C VAL A 124 13.09 6.57 -5.17
N LEU A 125 12.69 5.88 -6.23
CA LEU A 125 13.48 5.74 -7.44
C LEU A 125 13.36 6.92 -8.41
N LEU A 126 12.42 7.84 -8.16
CA LEU A 126 12.17 9.04 -8.97
C LEU A 126 12.63 10.28 -8.21
N TYR A 127 13.92 10.34 -7.94
CA TYR A 127 14.52 11.51 -7.31
C TYR A 127 14.52 12.69 -8.26
N ASP A 128 13.86 13.77 -7.85
CA ASP A 128 13.94 15.07 -8.53
C ASP A 128 15.11 15.88 -7.96
N GLU A 129 16.15 16.08 -8.77
CA GLU A 129 17.33 16.87 -8.41
C GLU A 129 17.01 18.36 -8.13
N HIS A 130 15.89 18.86 -8.63
CA HIS A 130 15.46 20.24 -8.46
C HIS A 130 14.66 20.47 -7.18
N SER A 131 14.05 19.42 -6.64
CA SER A 131 13.33 19.48 -5.38
C SER A 131 14.21 18.94 -4.27
N SER A 132 15.20 19.30 -3.78
CA SER A 132 16.04 18.76 -2.68
C SER A 132 15.27 18.10 -1.50
N GLN A 133 13.98 17.83 -1.71
CA GLN A 133 13.05 17.32 -0.72
C GLN A 133 12.49 15.96 -1.17
N ASN A 134 12.68 14.96 -0.31
CA ASN A 134 11.95 13.71 -0.43
C ASN A 134 10.53 13.90 0.10
N ARG A 135 9.56 13.97 -0.81
CA ARG A 135 8.15 14.23 -0.51
C ARG A 135 7.36 12.98 -0.10
N ARG A 136 7.95 11.79 -0.21
CA ARG A 136 7.26 10.53 0.09
C ARG A 136 6.79 10.46 1.54
N GLY A 137 7.60 10.94 2.48
CA GLY A 137 7.24 10.96 3.89
C GLY A 137 6.00 11.81 4.17
N GLU A 138 5.91 12.99 3.56
CA GLU A 138 4.74 13.87 3.65
C GLU A 138 3.50 13.23 3.00
N PHE A 139 3.70 12.59 1.86
CA PHE A 139 2.62 11.88 1.17
C PHE A 139 2.07 10.72 2.01
N VAL A 140 2.92 9.88 2.59
CA VAL A 140 2.49 8.75 3.44
C VAL A 140 1.80 9.25 4.71
N ALA A 141 2.31 10.33 5.32
CA ALA A 141 1.66 10.96 6.45
C ALA A 141 0.26 11.50 6.11
N GLN A 142 0.12 12.15 4.94
CA GLN A 142 -1.17 12.63 4.47
C GLN A 142 -2.12 11.49 4.15
N LEU A 143 -1.61 10.43 3.50
CA LEU A 143 -2.38 9.22 3.20
C LEU A 143 -2.95 8.56 4.46
N ALA A 144 -2.17 8.52 5.55
CA ALA A 144 -2.64 7.98 6.83
C ALA A 144 -3.80 8.83 7.40
N LYS A 145 -3.69 10.16 7.34
CA LYS A 145 -4.77 11.06 7.78
C LYS A 145 -6.04 10.90 6.93
N ASP A 146 -5.89 10.90 5.62
CA ASP A 146 -7.01 10.85 4.68
C ASP A 146 -7.76 9.51 4.73
N SER A 147 -7.04 8.42 4.98
CA SER A 147 -7.62 7.08 5.11
C SER A 147 -8.17 6.76 6.50
N GLY A 148 -7.98 7.65 7.47
CA GLY A 148 -8.35 7.41 8.86
C GLY A 148 -7.52 6.30 9.53
N ALA A 149 -6.31 6.06 9.03
CA ALA A 149 -5.39 5.11 9.62
C ALA A 149 -4.80 5.64 10.94
N GLN A 150 -4.60 4.76 11.90
CA GLN A 150 -4.06 5.09 13.21
C GLN A 150 -2.54 4.98 13.26
N GLY A 151 -1.92 4.34 12.25
CA GLY A 151 -0.48 4.21 12.16
C GLY A 151 0.00 3.71 10.81
N VAL A 152 1.32 3.62 10.65
CA VAL A 152 1.98 3.22 9.40
C VAL A 152 2.91 2.04 9.65
N VAL A 153 2.84 1.01 8.80
CA VAL A 153 3.79 -0.11 8.77
C VAL A 153 4.68 0.02 7.53
N LEU A 154 5.98 0.14 7.78
CA LEU A 154 7.00 0.27 6.75
C LEU A 154 7.66 -1.10 6.50
N PHE A 155 7.44 -1.67 5.32
CA PHE A 155 8.10 -2.90 4.89
C PHE A 155 9.41 -2.55 4.22
N MET A 156 10.52 -2.76 4.94
CA MET A 156 11.86 -2.54 4.43
C MET A 156 12.42 -3.83 3.86
N GLN A 157 12.55 -3.88 2.55
CA GLN A 157 13.19 -5.00 1.89
C GLN A 157 14.66 -5.05 2.29
N GLN A 158 15.12 -6.18 2.84
CA GLN A 158 16.53 -6.34 3.20
C GLN A 158 17.44 -6.13 1.99
N PHE A 159 18.52 -5.41 2.19
CA PHE A 159 19.51 -5.04 1.15
C PHE A 159 18.95 -4.10 0.06
N CYS A 160 17.89 -3.40 0.34
CA CYS A 160 17.40 -2.32 -0.54
C CYS A 160 17.98 -0.98 -0.11
N ASP A 161 19.17 -0.65 -0.61
CA ASP A 161 19.87 0.59 -0.26
C ASP A 161 19.00 1.86 -0.47
N PRO A 162 18.25 2.02 -1.58
CA PRO A 162 17.40 3.19 -1.76
C PRO A 162 16.35 3.37 -0.65
N GLU A 163 15.68 2.30 -0.23
CA GLU A 163 14.69 2.38 0.86
C GLU A 163 15.34 2.67 2.22
N GLU A 164 16.49 2.06 2.50
CA GLU A 164 17.22 2.31 3.75
C GLU A 164 17.74 3.75 3.81
N MET A 165 18.19 4.32 2.71
CA MET A 165 18.64 5.72 2.63
C MET A 165 17.47 6.70 2.73
N GLU A 166 16.28 6.35 2.27
CA GLU A 166 15.08 7.17 2.35
C GLU A 166 14.42 7.12 3.74
N TYR A 167 14.55 6.01 4.44
CA TYR A 167 13.87 5.77 5.73
C TYR A 167 13.99 6.91 6.75
N PRO A 168 15.15 7.57 6.96
CA PRO A 168 15.27 8.68 7.89
C PRO A 168 14.34 9.86 7.55
N TYR A 169 14.14 10.15 6.28
CA TYR A 169 13.23 11.22 5.82
C TYR A 169 11.78 10.84 6.05
N LEU A 170 11.42 9.61 5.71
CA LEU A 170 10.09 9.06 5.93
C LEU A 170 9.73 9.05 7.42
N LYS A 171 10.65 8.54 8.25
CA LYS A 171 10.51 8.56 9.71
C LYS A 171 10.31 9.98 10.25
N LYS A 172 11.16 10.93 9.82
CA LYS A 172 11.07 12.33 10.26
C LYS A 172 9.71 12.97 9.93
N ALA A 173 9.15 12.67 8.75
CA ALA A 173 7.85 13.19 8.35
C ALA A 173 6.71 12.58 9.17
N LEU A 174 6.75 11.28 9.47
CA LEU A 174 5.77 10.60 10.31
C LEU A 174 5.85 11.10 11.78
N ASP A 175 7.06 11.24 12.32
CA ASP A 175 7.29 11.83 13.66
C ASP A 175 6.72 13.26 13.74
N ALA A 176 6.99 14.09 12.73
CA ALA A 176 6.50 15.47 12.67
C ALA A 176 4.97 15.56 12.55
N ALA A 177 4.35 14.54 12.00
CA ALA A 177 2.90 14.43 11.88
C ALA A 177 2.22 13.75 13.08
N ASP A 178 3.00 13.31 14.08
CA ASP A 178 2.57 12.56 15.26
C ASP A 178 1.84 11.25 14.89
N ILE A 179 2.36 10.54 13.87
CA ILE A 179 1.79 9.29 13.38
C ILE A 179 2.64 8.12 13.89
N PRO A 180 2.07 7.22 14.71
CA PRO A 180 2.73 5.99 15.12
C PRO A 180 3.18 5.17 13.91
N HIS A 181 4.39 4.63 13.94
CA HIS A 181 4.89 3.81 12.85
C HIS A 181 5.86 2.73 13.32
N VAL A 182 5.91 1.63 12.56
CA VAL A 182 6.84 0.53 12.80
C VAL A 182 7.54 0.14 11.51
N LYS A 183 8.85 -0.10 11.59
CA LYS A 183 9.65 -0.67 10.49
C LYS A 183 9.78 -2.17 10.66
N LEU A 184 9.40 -2.93 9.64
CA LEU A 184 9.57 -4.37 9.56
C LEU A 184 10.58 -4.70 8.47
N GLY A 185 11.68 -5.36 8.83
CA GLY A 185 12.60 -5.93 7.86
C GLY A 185 11.94 -7.16 7.20
N VAL A 186 11.87 -7.16 5.88
CA VAL A 186 11.30 -8.25 5.11
C VAL A 186 12.30 -8.80 4.11
N ASP A 187 12.20 -10.10 3.83
CA ASP A 187 12.99 -10.81 2.83
C ASP A 187 12.04 -11.72 2.03
N GLN A 188 12.24 -11.81 0.72
CA GLN A 188 11.47 -12.71 -0.14
C GLN A 188 11.58 -14.18 0.28
N GLN A 189 12.70 -14.57 0.89
CA GLN A 189 12.93 -15.93 1.39
C GLN A 189 12.56 -16.12 2.87
N MET A 190 11.97 -15.13 3.50
CA MET A 190 11.57 -15.15 4.91
C MET A 190 10.65 -16.33 5.21
N ARG A 191 11.05 -17.15 6.18
CA ARG A 191 10.29 -18.34 6.61
C ARG A 191 9.85 -18.26 8.07
N ASP A 192 10.55 -17.46 8.86
CA ASP A 192 10.21 -17.19 10.26
C ASP A 192 9.67 -15.77 10.39
N PHE A 193 8.49 -15.65 10.99
CA PHE A 193 7.76 -14.41 11.19
C PHE A 193 7.62 -14.03 12.66
N GLY A 194 8.33 -14.71 13.58
CA GLY A 194 8.22 -14.47 15.01
C GLY A 194 8.55 -13.04 15.42
N GLN A 195 9.62 -12.46 14.87
CA GLN A 195 9.97 -11.07 15.13
C GLN A 195 8.93 -10.09 14.59
N ALA A 196 8.45 -10.33 13.37
CA ALA A 196 7.40 -9.49 12.76
C ALA A 196 6.10 -9.59 13.58
N SER A 197 5.72 -10.79 14.02
CA SER A 197 4.55 -11.00 14.87
C SER A 197 4.65 -10.21 16.17
N THR A 198 5.79 -10.31 16.86
CA THR A 198 6.01 -9.57 18.12
C THR A 198 5.96 -8.05 17.89
N ALA A 199 6.59 -7.56 16.82
CA ALA A 199 6.61 -6.14 16.49
C ALA A 199 5.21 -5.62 16.15
N ILE A 200 4.42 -6.37 15.38
CA ILE A 200 3.05 -6.00 15.01
C ILE A 200 2.13 -6.02 16.22
N GLN A 201 2.25 -7.01 17.12
CA GLN A 201 1.49 -7.06 18.38
C GLN A 201 1.78 -5.84 19.25
N ALA A 202 3.07 -5.55 19.50
CA ALA A 202 3.47 -4.39 20.28
C ALA A 202 3.00 -3.07 19.62
N PHE A 203 3.00 -3.01 18.29
CA PHE A 203 2.50 -1.85 17.57
C PHE A 203 0.98 -1.70 17.69
N ALA A 204 0.22 -2.79 17.62
CA ALA A 204 -1.23 -2.80 17.83
C ALA A 204 -1.64 -2.26 19.22
N ASP A 205 -0.83 -2.52 20.25
CA ASP A 205 -1.06 -2.03 21.61
C ASP A 205 -0.82 -0.50 21.73
N VAL A 206 -0.04 0.08 20.84
CA VAL A 206 0.24 1.53 20.79
C VAL A 206 -0.83 2.31 20.01
N LEU A 207 -1.48 1.66 19.04
CA LEU A 207 -2.55 2.26 18.23
C LEU A 207 -3.87 2.34 19.01
#